data_2123bf814e2957a535ab0b0965a88b23
#
_entry.id   2123bf814e2957a535ab0b0965a88b23
#
_cell.length_a   1.000
_cell.length_b   1.000
_cell.length_c   1.000
_cell.angle_alpha   90.00
_cell.angle_beta   90.00
_cell.angle_gamma   90.00
#
_symmetry.space_group_name_H-M   'P 1'
#
loop_
_entity.id
_entity.type
_entity.pdbx_description
1 polymer ?
#
loop_
_entity_poly.entity_id
_entity_poly.type
_entity_poly.pdbx_seq_one_letter_code
_entity_poly.pdbx_strand_id
1 'polypeptide(L)'
;MDPIGLVSRQIYSSKWLAWRQNNLHYVTIGVMKLDFEAFLQYLTKDKGYSQNTLAAYRNDLTQMVAFISAEQAKGIITSYGELLKSYLLKLREKRYSVATTARKVASTKSFFRFMVDSGRMRENPAQHLPSPQVSRRAIKFLSPSEYQKLLAEAVKLSTPEAKRDAVMLELLYATGLRISELVSLNTENIDLERNCVRIDAKRQVPFEHRLGLILGNFLRSDRLDLLYDESEQALFLNRRGKRLTRQGFWQITKGYASRAGLSGKVTPQTLRHSFARRKLQNGVELNQLQRLLGHAYISSTRIYKQPAPRRG
;
A
#
# COMPACT_ATOMS: atom_id res chain seq x y z
N MET A 1 10.25 -24.39 -23.34
CA MET A 1 11.49 -23.59 -23.46
C MET A 1 11.41 -22.52 -22.38
N ASP A 2 12.36 -22.53 -21.46
CA ASP A 2 12.34 -21.77 -20.21
C ASP A 2 12.89 -20.35 -20.45
N PRO A 3 12.07 -19.29 -20.40
CA PRO A 3 12.51 -17.91 -20.66
C PRO A 3 13.44 -17.36 -19.56
N ILE A 4 13.52 -18.00 -18.39
CA ILE A 4 14.39 -17.60 -17.27
C ILE A 4 15.87 -17.97 -17.57
N GLY A 5 16.08 -19.03 -18.33
CA GLY A 5 17.43 -19.49 -18.72
C GLY A 5 18.18 -18.55 -19.67
N LEU A 6 17.48 -17.74 -20.45
CA LEU A 6 18.11 -16.86 -21.46
C LEU A 6 18.60 -15.53 -20.87
N VAL A 7 17.89 -14.95 -19.89
CA VAL A 7 18.28 -13.67 -19.26
C VAL A 7 19.49 -13.87 -18.31
N SER A 8 19.58 -15.04 -17.65
CA SER A 8 20.69 -15.33 -16.73
C SER A 8 22.01 -15.67 -17.47
N ARG A 9 21.94 -16.17 -18.72
CA ARG A 9 23.15 -16.49 -19.50
C ARG A 9 23.89 -15.28 -20.05
N GLN A 10 23.22 -14.16 -20.24
CA GLN A 10 23.82 -12.91 -20.76
C GLN A 10 24.60 -12.09 -19.73
N ILE A 11 24.37 -12.33 -18.44
CA ILE A 11 24.97 -11.50 -17.37
C ILE A 11 26.21 -12.16 -16.74
N TYR A 12 26.39 -13.49 -16.85
CA TYR A 12 27.49 -14.20 -16.20
C TYR A 12 28.14 -15.21 -17.11
N SER A 13 29.50 -15.24 -17.16
CA SER A 13 30.22 -16.28 -17.88
C SER A 13 30.02 -17.65 -17.20
N SER A 14 30.07 -18.72 -18.01
CA SER A 14 29.97 -20.11 -17.53
C SER A 14 31.04 -20.44 -16.45
N LYS A 15 32.23 -19.86 -16.53
CA LYS A 15 33.29 -19.99 -15.54
C LYS A 15 32.94 -19.34 -14.20
N TRP A 16 32.23 -18.20 -14.21
CA TRP A 16 31.80 -17.52 -13.00
C TRP A 16 30.68 -18.30 -12.29
N LEU A 17 29.75 -18.89 -13.05
CA LEU A 17 28.70 -19.75 -12.48
C LEU A 17 29.26 -21.02 -11.88
N ALA A 18 30.26 -21.65 -12.52
CA ALA A 18 30.96 -22.83 -12.01
C ALA A 18 31.79 -22.52 -10.75
N TRP A 19 32.49 -21.39 -10.73
CA TRP A 19 33.21 -20.93 -9.55
C TRP A 19 32.28 -20.68 -8.37
N ARG A 20 31.16 -20.04 -8.63
CA ARG A 20 30.13 -19.75 -7.64
C ARG A 20 29.47 -21.01 -7.06
N GLN A 21 29.20 -22.02 -7.89
CA GLN A 21 28.66 -23.32 -7.45
C GLN A 21 29.63 -24.07 -6.49
N ASN A 22 30.94 -23.94 -6.69
CA ASN A 22 31.92 -24.57 -5.86
C ASN A 22 32.28 -23.77 -4.59
N ASN A 23 32.02 -22.47 -4.56
CA ASN A 23 32.34 -21.55 -3.45
C ASN A 23 31.12 -20.99 -2.74
N LEU A 24 30.06 -21.77 -2.62
CA LEU A 24 28.73 -21.37 -2.05
C LEU A 24 28.80 -20.84 -0.62
N HIS A 25 29.91 -21.01 0.10
CA HIS A 25 30.10 -20.43 1.43
C HIS A 25 30.53 -18.94 1.41
N TYR A 26 30.95 -18.41 0.26
CA TYR A 26 31.50 -17.05 0.12
C TYR A 26 30.72 -16.25 -0.95
N VAL A 27 29.40 -16.14 -0.84
CA VAL A 27 28.69 -15.16 -1.67
C VAL A 27 29.00 -13.77 -1.13
N THR A 28 29.94 -13.09 -1.80
CA THR A 28 30.33 -11.72 -1.45
C THR A 28 29.13 -10.76 -1.56
N ILE A 29 29.16 -9.69 -0.77
CA ILE A 29 28.12 -8.62 -0.74
C ILE A 29 27.75 -8.12 -2.14
N GLY A 30 28.73 -8.02 -3.05
CA GLY A 30 28.51 -7.59 -4.43
C GLY A 30 27.61 -8.52 -5.23
N VAL A 31 27.76 -9.82 -5.04
CA VAL A 31 26.96 -10.86 -5.71
C VAL A 31 25.51 -10.83 -5.20
N MET A 32 25.31 -10.70 -3.89
CA MET A 32 23.98 -10.60 -3.31
C MET A 32 23.22 -9.35 -3.79
N LYS A 33 23.89 -8.23 -4.03
CA LYS A 33 23.27 -7.02 -4.57
C LYS A 33 22.79 -7.21 -6.01
N LEU A 34 23.57 -7.88 -6.84
CA LEU A 34 23.17 -8.18 -8.23
C LEU A 34 21.99 -9.15 -8.30
N ASP A 35 21.99 -10.17 -7.46
CA ASP A 35 20.88 -11.12 -7.34
C ASP A 35 19.61 -10.45 -6.82
N PHE A 36 19.75 -9.44 -5.97
CA PHE A 36 18.65 -8.65 -5.46
C PHE A 36 17.96 -7.84 -6.56
N GLU A 37 18.69 -7.17 -7.44
CA GLU A 37 18.08 -6.44 -8.58
C GLU A 37 17.41 -7.41 -9.56
N ALA A 38 18.01 -8.57 -9.84
CA ALA A 38 17.40 -9.61 -10.65
C ALA A 38 16.08 -10.12 -10.02
N PHE A 39 16.04 -10.29 -8.71
CA PHE A 39 14.84 -10.66 -8.00
C PHE A 39 13.73 -9.60 -8.12
N LEU A 40 14.05 -8.32 -7.96
CA LEU A 40 13.07 -7.24 -8.12
C LEU A 40 12.52 -7.17 -9.56
N GLN A 41 13.36 -7.41 -10.56
CA GLN A 41 12.93 -7.53 -11.95
C GLN A 41 11.97 -8.70 -12.14
N TYR A 42 12.28 -9.87 -11.59
CA TYR A 42 11.40 -11.03 -11.58
C TYR A 42 10.03 -10.72 -10.94
N LEU A 43 10.02 -10.07 -9.76
CA LEU A 43 8.77 -9.69 -9.11
C LEU A 43 7.94 -8.71 -9.96
N THR A 44 8.61 -7.85 -10.73
CA THR A 44 7.94 -6.89 -11.61
C THR A 44 7.36 -7.55 -12.83
N LYS A 45 8.20 -8.31 -13.57
CA LYS A 45 7.86 -8.84 -14.89
C LYS A 45 6.99 -10.10 -14.81
N ASP A 46 7.36 -11.04 -13.93
CA ASP A 46 6.73 -12.38 -13.89
C ASP A 46 5.62 -12.49 -12.86
N LYS A 47 5.68 -11.70 -11.78
CA LYS A 47 4.69 -11.72 -10.70
C LYS A 47 3.75 -10.52 -10.67
N GLY A 48 4.02 -9.48 -11.45
CA GLY A 48 3.16 -8.30 -11.53
C GLY A 48 3.01 -7.52 -10.22
N TYR A 49 4.05 -7.51 -9.37
CA TYR A 49 4.00 -6.82 -8.08
C TYR A 49 3.93 -5.29 -8.26
N SER A 50 3.13 -4.64 -7.42
CA SER A 50 3.00 -3.19 -7.44
C SER A 50 4.30 -2.49 -7.03
N GLN A 51 4.53 -1.26 -7.51
CA GLN A 51 5.69 -0.44 -7.15
C GLN A 51 5.84 -0.26 -5.62
N ASN A 52 4.72 -0.12 -4.90
CA ASN A 52 4.76 -0.04 -3.43
C ASN A 52 5.25 -1.33 -2.78
N THR A 53 4.86 -2.48 -3.30
CA THR A 53 5.34 -3.79 -2.81
C THR A 53 6.82 -3.97 -3.11
N LEU A 54 7.24 -3.58 -4.31
CA LEU A 54 8.66 -3.63 -4.72
C LEU A 54 9.52 -2.73 -3.84
N ALA A 55 9.08 -1.50 -3.58
CA ALA A 55 9.77 -0.57 -2.68
C ALA A 55 9.87 -1.11 -1.24
N ALA A 56 8.80 -1.74 -0.74
CA ALA A 56 8.81 -2.39 0.56
C ALA A 56 9.79 -3.57 0.62
N TYR A 57 9.78 -4.43 -0.41
CA TYR A 57 10.71 -5.56 -0.51
C TYR A 57 12.15 -5.09 -0.67
N ARG A 58 12.38 -4.07 -1.50
CA ARG A 58 13.70 -3.43 -1.64
C ARG A 58 14.25 -3.00 -0.28
N ASN A 59 13.48 -2.24 0.49
CA ASN A 59 13.88 -1.77 1.81
C ASN A 59 14.13 -2.93 2.79
N ASP A 60 13.26 -3.95 2.80
CA ASP A 60 13.40 -5.11 3.69
C ASP A 60 14.65 -5.91 3.39
N LEU A 61 14.93 -6.19 2.11
CA LEU A 61 16.07 -6.98 1.68
C LEU A 61 17.40 -6.19 1.82
N THR A 62 17.39 -4.88 1.57
CA THR A 62 18.55 -4.03 1.84
C THR A 62 18.97 -4.11 3.31
N GLN A 63 17.99 -4.05 4.23
CA GLN A 63 18.30 -4.19 5.66
C GLN A 63 18.77 -5.58 6.04
N MET A 64 18.22 -6.63 5.42
CA MET A 64 18.67 -8.01 5.63
C MET A 64 20.10 -8.21 5.14
N VAL A 65 20.42 -7.77 3.93
CA VAL A 65 21.77 -7.88 3.35
C VAL A 65 22.78 -7.12 4.19
N ALA A 66 22.46 -5.90 4.61
CA ALA A 66 23.35 -5.11 5.48
C ALA A 66 23.61 -5.81 6.81
N PHE A 67 22.60 -6.44 7.41
CA PHE A 67 22.78 -7.22 8.64
C PHE A 67 23.68 -8.44 8.41
N ILE A 68 23.39 -9.24 7.39
CA ILE A 68 24.19 -10.44 7.06
C ILE A 68 25.64 -10.05 6.83
N SER A 69 25.89 -8.99 6.07
CA SER A 69 27.24 -8.49 5.79
C SER A 69 28.00 -8.09 7.06
N ALA A 70 27.32 -7.41 7.98
CA ALA A 70 27.93 -7.01 9.25
C ALA A 70 28.26 -8.20 10.15
N GLU A 71 27.41 -9.23 10.17
CA GLU A 71 27.68 -10.45 10.95
C GLU A 71 28.79 -11.31 10.33
N GLN A 72 28.84 -11.44 9.00
CA GLN A 72 29.93 -12.15 8.31
C GLN A 72 31.27 -11.47 8.53
N ALA A 73 31.33 -10.15 8.58
CA ALA A 73 32.57 -9.41 8.85
C ALA A 73 33.13 -9.69 10.25
N LYS A 74 32.32 -10.17 11.20
CA LYS A 74 32.77 -10.57 12.54
C LYS A 74 33.44 -11.97 12.58
N GLY A 75 33.30 -12.75 11.49
CA GLY A 75 33.94 -14.07 11.36
C GLY A 75 33.34 -15.20 12.21
N ILE A 76 32.24 -14.96 12.93
CA ILE A 76 31.70 -15.90 13.94
C ILE A 76 30.66 -16.86 13.33
N ILE A 77 29.92 -16.45 12.33
CA ILE A 77 28.76 -17.21 11.75
C ILE A 77 29.02 -17.46 10.26
N THR A 78 29.03 -18.73 9.86
CA THR A 78 29.35 -19.15 8.48
C THR A 78 28.11 -19.58 7.68
N SER A 79 27.05 -20.06 8.32
CA SER A 79 25.85 -20.54 7.62
C SER A 79 24.78 -19.46 7.47
N TYR A 80 24.17 -19.38 6.28
CA TYR A 80 23.02 -18.48 6.04
C TYR A 80 21.82 -18.79 6.95
N GLY A 81 21.61 -20.06 7.31
CA GLY A 81 20.53 -20.44 8.22
C GLY A 81 20.68 -19.80 9.60
N GLU A 82 21.89 -19.77 10.15
CA GLU A 82 22.19 -19.13 11.43
C GLU A 82 22.10 -17.60 11.34
N LEU A 83 22.63 -17.02 10.28
CA LEU A 83 22.55 -15.58 10.02
C LEU A 83 21.09 -15.11 9.94
N LEU A 84 20.21 -15.88 9.30
CA LEU A 84 18.79 -15.56 9.21
C LEU A 84 18.05 -15.73 10.55
N LYS A 85 18.43 -16.70 11.38
CA LYS A 85 17.92 -16.82 12.75
C LYS A 85 18.33 -15.61 13.59
N SER A 86 19.59 -15.20 13.52
CA SER A 86 20.09 -13.99 14.20
C SER A 86 19.44 -12.72 13.68
N TYR A 87 19.17 -12.61 12.36
CA TYR A 87 18.40 -11.52 11.80
C TYR A 87 17.00 -11.43 12.38
N LEU A 88 16.30 -12.58 12.54
CA LEU A 88 14.97 -12.61 13.14
C LEU A 88 14.98 -12.13 14.61
N LEU A 89 16.00 -12.52 15.40
CA LEU A 89 16.19 -12.00 16.75
C LEU A 89 16.38 -10.48 16.74
N LYS A 90 17.20 -9.97 15.82
CA LYS A 90 17.40 -8.52 15.64
C LYS A 90 16.13 -7.77 15.27
N LEU A 91 15.25 -8.37 14.46
CA LEU A 91 13.95 -7.77 14.16
C LEU A 91 13.04 -7.66 15.40
N ARG A 92 13.12 -8.65 16.31
CA ARG A 92 12.38 -8.62 17.59
C ARG A 92 12.92 -7.54 18.52
N GLU A 93 14.23 -7.40 18.65
CA GLU A 93 14.87 -6.35 19.45
C GLU A 93 14.46 -4.94 18.97
N LYS A 94 14.36 -4.73 17.66
CA LYS A 94 13.94 -3.44 17.08
C LYS A 94 12.46 -3.12 17.29
N ARG A 95 11.70 -3.95 17.99
CA ARG A 95 10.28 -3.78 18.33
C ARG A 95 9.39 -3.43 17.15
N TYR A 96 9.68 -3.97 15.97
CA TYR A 96 8.79 -3.82 14.82
C TYR A 96 7.41 -4.43 15.11
N SER A 97 6.37 -3.89 14.48
CA SER A 97 5.03 -4.50 14.55
C SER A 97 5.06 -5.93 13.99
N VAL A 98 4.17 -6.80 14.49
CA VAL A 98 4.04 -8.18 14.01
C VAL A 98 3.87 -8.22 12.48
N ALA A 99 3.06 -7.32 11.92
CA ALA A 99 2.84 -7.23 10.48
C ALA A 99 4.11 -6.83 9.72
N THR A 100 4.90 -5.89 10.26
CA THR A 100 6.18 -5.50 9.66
C THR A 100 7.19 -6.64 9.68
N THR A 101 7.30 -7.35 10.82
CA THR A 101 8.19 -8.51 10.94
C THR A 101 7.77 -9.64 10.00
N ALA A 102 6.47 -9.94 9.92
CA ALA A 102 5.95 -10.95 8.99
C ALA A 102 6.25 -10.61 7.52
N ARG A 103 6.12 -9.33 7.12
CA ARG A 103 6.48 -8.89 5.75
C ARG A 103 7.97 -9.04 5.48
N LYS A 104 8.84 -8.67 6.42
CA LYS A 104 10.30 -8.82 6.30
C LYS A 104 10.70 -10.29 6.18
N VAL A 105 10.08 -11.17 6.94
CA VAL A 105 10.29 -12.63 6.82
C VAL A 105 9.78 -13.15 5.48
N ALA A 106 8.62 -12.68 5.01
CA ALA A 106 8.06 -13.10 3.73
C ALA A 106 8.93 -12.66 2.55
N SER A 107 9.45 -11.42 2.54
CA SER A 107 10.37 -10.93 1.51
C SER A 107 11.67 -11.72 1.51
N THR A 108 12.24 -12.03 2.67
CA THR A 108 13.41 -12.88 2.83
C THR A 108 13.18 -14.28 2.24
N LYS A 109 12.09 -14.95 2.62
CA LYS A 109 11.73 -16.27 2.07
C LYS A 109 11.54 -16.26 0.56
N SER A 110 10.86 -15.22 0.05
CA SER A 110 10.63 -15.07 -1.39
C SER A 110 11.93 -14.87 -2.16
N PHE A 111 12.87 -14.10 -1.62
CA PHE A 111 14.18 -13.90 -2.21
C PHE A 111 15.00 -15.20 -2.27
N PHE A 112 15.13 -15.91 -1.17
CA PHE A 112 15.91 -17.16 -1.15
C PHE A 112 15.26 -18.27 -1.98
N ARG A 113 13.92 -18.29 -2.08
CA ARG A 113 13.23 -19.17 -3.01
C ARG A 113 13.58 -18.85 -4.46
N PHE A 114 13.55 -17.58 -4.85
CA PHE A 114 14.00 -17.16 -6.18
C PHE A 114 15.46 -17.57 -6.46
N MET A 115 16.35 -17.47 -5.47
CA MET A 115 17.74 -17.89 -5.61
C MET A 115 17.87 -19.38 -5.94
N VAL A 116 17.04 -20.22 -5.33
CA VAL A 116 17.00 -21.67 -5.62
C VAL A 116 16.34 -21.93 -6.96
N ASP A 117 15.14 -21.36 -7.21
CA ASP A 117 14.36 -21.58 -8.45
C ASP A 117 15.15 -21.12 -9.69
N SER A 118 16.03 -20.13 -9.55
CA SER A 118 16.91 -19.63 -10.62
C SER A 118 18.28 -20.30 -10.70
N GLY A 119 18.51 -21.38 -9.93
CA GLY A 119 19.78 -22.14 -9.91
C GLY A 119 20.96 -21.39 -9.30
N ARG A 120 20.73 -20.25 -8.62
CA ARG A 120 21.78 -19.46 -7.96
C ARG A 120 22.17 -19.97 -6.59
N MET A 121 21.36 -20.87 -6.03
CA MET A 121 21.58 -21.50 -4.74
C MET A 121 21.08 -22.96 -4.79
N ARG A 122 21.73 -23.88 -4.08
CA ARG A 122 21.32 -25.30 -4.03
C ARG A 122 20.16 -25.51 -3.09
N GLU A 123 20.19 -24.87 -1.91
CA GLU A 123 19.21 -25.03 -0.84
C GLU A 123 18.67 -23.68 -0.38
N ASN A 124 17.46 -23.69 0.12
CA ASN A 124 16.80 -22.49 0.65
C ASN A 124 17.06 -22.33 2.16
N PRO A 125 17.99 -21.46 2.61
CA PRO A 125 18.29 -21.28 4.02
C PRO A 125 17.13 -20.65 4.81
N ALA A 126 16.16 -20.05 4.13
CA ALA A 126 14.98 -19.44 4.74
C ALA A 126 13.78 -20.39 4.80
N GLN A 127 13.90 -21.65 4.36
CA GLN A 127 12.76 -22.58 4.29
C GLN A 127 12.05 -22.73 5.63
N HIS A 128 12.81 -22.95 6.69
CA HIS A 128 12.31 -23.18 8.04
C HIS A 128 12.25 -21.93 8.93
N LEU A 129 12.48 -20.74 8.34
CA LEU A 129 12.42 -19.49 9.10
C LEU A 129 10.99 -19.27 9.63
N PRO A 130 10.76 -19.13 10.95
CA PRO A 130 9.43 -18.96 11.49
C PRO A 130 8.82 -17.63 11.05
N SER A 131 7.59 -17.70 10.53
CA SER A 131 6.83 -16.51 10.13
C SER A 131 5.87 -16.12 11.25
N PRO A 132 5.93 -14.87 11.77
CA PRO A 132 5.00 -14.41 12.77
C PRO A 132 3.55 -14.50 12.26
N GLN A 133 2.66 -15.03 13.06
CA GLN A 133 1.24 -15.03 12.72
C GLN A 133 0.67 -13.62 12.92
N VAL A 134 0.16 -13.05 11.84
CA VAL A 134 -0.52 -11.75 11.88
C VAL A 134 -2.00 -12.02 12.16
N SER A 135 -2.45 -11.70 13.36
CA SER A 135 -3.88 -11.72 13.66
C SER A 135 -4.60 -10.71 12.76
N ARG A 136 -5.68 -11.15 12.11
CA ARG A 136 -6.53 -10.25 11.33
C ARG A 136 -7.20 -9.28 12.29
N ARG A 137 -6.77 -8.01 12.26
CA ARG A 137 -7.47 -6.97 13.02
C ARG A 137 -8.90 -6.86 12.51
N ALA A 138 -9.84 -6.75 13.43
CA ALA A 138 -11.23 -6.47 13.08
C ALA A 138 -11.31 -5.18 12.25
N ILE A 139 -12.05 -5.25 11.15
CA ILE A 139 -12.24 -4.10 10.27
C ILE A 139 -13.11 -3.08 11.00
N LYS A 140 -12.60 -1.86 11.13
CA LYS A 140 -13.36 -0.74 11.72
C LYS A 140 -14.21 -0.07 10.66
N PHE A 141 -15.45 0.22 11.01
CA PHE A 141 -16.41 0.97 10.20
C PHE A 141 -16.92 2.15 11.00
N LEU A 142 -17.35 3.19 10.32
CA LEU A 142 -18.12 4.30 10.89
C LEU A 142 -19.60 4.01 10.72
N SER A 143 -20.39 4.24 11.76
CA SER A 143 -21.82 4.37 11.63
C SER A 143 -22.18 5.66 10.88
N PRO A 144 -23.39 5.78 10.32
CA PRO A 144 -23.82 7.03 9.70
C PRO A 144 -23.72 8.24 10.65
N SER A 145 -24.08 8.07 11.92
CA SER A 145 -23.98 9.13 12.92
C SER A 145 -22.54 9.55 13.22
N GLU A 146 -21.60 8.60 13.28
CA GLU A 146 -20.17 8.90 13.44
C GLU A 146 -19.58 9.61 12.24
N TYR A 147 -20.00 9.23 11.04
CA TYR A 147 -19.60 9.94 9.83
C TYR A 147 -20.14 11.38 9.84
N GLN A 148 -21.42 11.60 10.22
CA GLN A 148 -21.98 12.95 10.32
C GLN A 148 -21.23 13.80 11.37
N LYS A 149 -20.87 13.25 12.51
CA LYS A 149 -20.04 13.94 13.52
C LYS A 149 -18.67 14.35 12.94
N LEU A 150 -18.03 13.47 12.17
CA LEU A 150 -16.75 13.75 11.52
C LEU A 150 -16.89 14.89 10.49
N LEU A 151 -17.92 14.83 9.64
CA LEU A 151 -18.17 15.82 8.60
C LEU A 151 -18.56 17.17 9.21
N ALA A 152 -19.35 17.18 10.28
CA ALA A 152 -19.73 18.40 10.98
C ALA A 152 -18.51 19.19 11.47
N GLU A 153 -17.46 18.50 11.93
CA GLU A 153 -16.21 19.18 12.31
C GLU A 153 -15.49 19.83 11.13
N ALA A 154 -15.59 19.25 9.95
CA ALA A 154 -14.96 19.80 8.74
C ALA A 154 -15.68 21.05 8.21
N VAL A 155 -17.01 21.10 8.36
CA VAL A 155 -17.83 22.23 7.85
C VAL A 155 -17.97 23.39 8.84
N LYS A 156 -17.45 23.28 10.06
CA LYS A 156 -17.48 24.36 11.08
C LYS A 156 -16.70 25.62 10.65
N LEU A 157 -15.66 25.43 9.84
CA LEU A 157 -14.80 26.52 9.37
C LEU A 157 -15.12 26.83 7.91
N SER A 158 -15.19 28.12 7.61
CA SER A 158 -15.48 28.59 6.24
C SER A 158 -14.24 28.86 5.41
N THR A 159 -13.05 28.38 5.84
CA THR A 159 -11.80 28.56 5.08
C THR A 159 -11.78 27.64 3.85
N PRO A 160 -11.09 28.04 2.75
CA PRO A 160 -10.98 27.21 1.55
C PRO A 160 -10.44 25.81 1.84
N GLU A 161 -9.49 25.70 2.77
CA GLU A 161 -8.94 24.40 3.19
C GLU A 161 -9.96 23.52 3.90
N ALA A 162 -10.80 24.10 4.78
CA ALA A 162 -11.83 23.33 5.49
C ALA A 162 -12.90 22.84 4.54
N LYS A 163 -13.31 23.67 3.58
CA LYS A 163 -14.24 23.30 2.51
C LYS A 163 -13.66 22.19 1.61
N ARG A 164 -12.38 22.31 1.20
CA ARG A 164 -11.65 21.24 0.51
C ARG A 164 -11.67 19.94 1.32
N ASP A 165 -11.40 20.01 2.62
CA ASP A 165 -11.32 18.85 3.50
C ASP A 165 -12.68 18.16 3.62
N ALA A 166 -13.78 18.94 3.75
CA ALA A 166 -15.15 18.43 3.75
C ALA A 166 -15.47 17.70 2.46
N VAL A 167 -15.16 18.29 1.31
CA VAL A 167 -15.35 17.67 -0.01
C VAL A 167 -14.56 16.38 -0.15
N MET A 168 -13.30 16.35 0.33
CA MET A 168 -12.46 15.14 0.31
C MET A 168 -13.06 14.01 1.17
N LEU A 169 -13.56 14.34 2.36
CA LEU A 169 -14.21 13.37 3.25
C LEU A 169 -15.49 12.82 2.63
N GLU A 170 -16.32 13.68 2.06
CA GLU A 170 -17.57 13.29 1.38
C GLU A 170 -17.26 12.40 0.16
N LEU A 171 -16.32 12.81 -0.69
CA LEU A 171 -15.96 12.04 -1.88
C LEU A 171 -15.40 10.66 -1.50
N LEU A 172 -14.53 10.59 -0.50
CA LEU A 172 -13.97 9.32 -0.04
C LEU A 172 -15.03 8.39 0.54
N TYR A 173 -15.97 8.93 1.33
CA TYR A 173 -17.06 8.15 1.92
C TYR A 173 -18.10 7.72 0.89
N ALA A 174 -18.36 8.53 -0.14
CA ALA A 174 -19.31 8.24 -1.21
C ALA A 174 -18.78 7.24 -2.24
N THR A 175 -17.47 7.24 -2.50
CA THR A 175 -16.87 6.46 -3.61
C THR A 175 -15.97 5.32 -3.13
N GLY A 176 -15.50 5.36 -1.89
CA GLY A 176 -14.58 4.38 -1.35
C GLY A 176 -13.23 4.31 -2.07
N LEU A 177 -12.77 5.39 -2.68
CA LEU A 177 -11.45 5.48 -3.30
C LEU A 177 -10.32 5.11 -2.34
N ARG A 178 -9.18 4.66 -2.87
CA ARG A 178 -7.95 4.62 -2.07
C ARG A 178 -7.46 6.04 -1.82
N ILE A 179 -6.83 6.27 -0.67
CA ILE A 179 -6.25 7.60 -0.38
C ILE A 179 -5.28 8.06 -1.48
N SER A 180 -4.51 7.13 -2.08
CA SER A 180 -3.62 7.44 -3.21
C SER A 180 -4.39 7.87 -4.45
N GLU A 181 -5.53 7.24 -4.73
CA GLU A 181 -6.40 7.61 -5.84
C GLU A 181 -7.01 8.99 -5.59
N LEU A 182 -7.56 9.22 -4.39
CA LEU A 182 -8.18 10.50 -4.02
C LEU A 182 -7.23 11.70 -4.21
N VAL A 183 -6.00 11.60 -3.70
CA VAL A 183 -5.04 12.71 -3.78
C VAL A 183 -4.41 12.87 -5.16
N SER A 184 -4.45 11.84 -6.02
CA SER A 184 -3.96 11.93 -7.39
C SER A 184 -5.00 12.40 -8.39
N LEU A 185 -6.26 12.62 -7.99
CA LEU A 185 -7.28 13.17 -8.89
C LEU A 185 -6.89 14.54 -9.43
N ASN A 186 -7.14 14.73 -10.71
CA ASN A 186 -7.18 16.01 -11.39
C ASN A 186 -8.62 16.51 -11.50
N THR A 187 -8.81 17.76 -11.84
CA THR A 187 -10.15 18.34 -12.05
C THR A 187 -10.92 17.61 -13.15
N GLU A 188 -10.26 17.20 -14.22
CA GLU A 188 -10.81 16.44 -15.34
C GLU A 188 -11.33 15.03 -14.97
N ASN A 189 -10.89 14.49 -13.82
CA ASN A 189 -11.36 13.19 -13.36
C ASN A 189 -12.80 13.24 -12.81
N ILE A 190 -13.34 14.42 -12.54
CA ILE A 190 -14.72 14.61 -12.07
C ILE A 190 -15.63 14.86 -13.26
N ASP A 191 -16.55 13.96 -13.49
CA ASP A 191 -17.61 14.09 -14.48
C ASP A 191 -18.89 14.48 -13.77
N LEU A 192 -19.22 15.78 -13.80
CA LEU A 192 -20.39 16.33 -13.12
C LEU A 192 -21.69 16.01 -13.86
N GLU A 193 -21.65 15.79 -15.16
CA GLU A 193 -22.83 15.44 -15.97
C GLU A 193 -23.27 14.01 -15.64
N ARG A 194 -22.31 13.09 -15.57
CA ARG A 194 -22.56 11.67 -15.25
C ARG A 194 -22.54 11.36 -13.76
N ASN A 195 -22.22 12.32 -12.92
CA ASN A 195 -22.03 12.15 -11.47
C ASN A 195 -21.09 10.99 -11.15
N CYS A 196 -19.89 10.99 -11.72
CA CYS A 196 -18.90 9.95 -11.45
C CYS A 196 -17.46 10.48 -11.38
N VAL A 197 -16.59 9.71 -10.70
CA VAL A 197 -15.15 9.90 -10.72
C VAL A 197 -14.54 8.90 -11.69
N ARG A 198 -13.77 9.39 -12.67
CA ARG A 198 -12.97 8.56 -13.59
C ARG A 198 -11.59 8.32 -12.99
N ILE A 199 -11.27 7.08 -12.65
CA ILE A 199 -9.98 6.71 -12.06
C ILE A 199 -8.99 6.31 -13.15
N ASP A 200 -9.47 5.50 -14.08
CA ASP A 200 -8.75 5.07 -15.28
C ASP A 200 -9.76 4.72 -16.39
N ALA A 201 -9.29 4.25 -17.52
CA ALA A 201 -10.12 3.91 -18.67
C ALA A 201 -11.19 2.82 -18.36
N LYS A 202 -10.97 2.00 -17.34
CA LYS A 202 -11.82 0.84 -16.99
C LYS A 202 -12.64 1.03 -15.72
N ARG A 203 -12.30 2.04 -14.90
CA ARG A 203 -12.91 2.23 -13.58
C ARG A 203 -13.47 3.63 -13.40
N GLN A 204 -14.78 3.67 -13.38
CA GLN A 204 -15.56 4.85 -13.00
C GLN A 204 -16.37 4.51 -11.74
N VAL A 205 -16.43 5.44 -10.79
CA VAL A 205 -17.16 5.26 -9.54
C VAL A 205 -18.26 6.32 -9.45
N PRO A 206 -19.53 5.92 -9.51
CA PRO A 206 -20.64 6.86 -9.44
C PRO A 206 -20.80 7.40 -8.02
N PHE A 207 -21.30 8.63 -7.92
CA PHE A 207 -21.72 9.27 -6.69
C PHE A 207 -23.11 9.93 -6.85
N GLU A 208 -23.72 10.33 -5.74
CA GLU A 208 -25.04 10.95 -5.73
C GLU A 208 -24.99 12.38 -6.27
N HIS A 209 -26.07 12.82 -6.91
CA HIS A 209 -26.18 14.16 -7.51
C HIS A 209 -25.85 15.29 -6.51
N ARG A 210 -26.26 15.16 -5.24
CA ARG A 210 -25.92 16.11 -4.17
C ARG A 210 -24.40 16.34 -4.06
N LEU A 211 -23.60 15.28 -4.12
CA LEU A 211 -22.13 15.41 -4.09
C LEU A 211 -21.61 16.08 -5.37
N GLY A 212 -22.27 15.86 -6.52
CA GLY A 212 -21.96 16.56 -7.77
C GLY A 212 -22.12 18.08 -7.63
N LEU A 213 -23.18 18.55 -6.99
CA LEU A 213 -23.38 19.98 -6.70
C LEU A 213 -22.29 20.54 -5.79
N ILE A 214 -21.92 19.81 -4.73
CA ILE A 214 -20.84 20.20 -3.80
C ILE A 214 -19.49 20.28 -4.54
N LEU A 215 -19.16 19.28 -5.35
CA LEU A 215 -17.96 19.27 -6.18
C LEU A 215 -17.93 20.40 -7.21
N GLY A 216 -19.08 20.67 -7.86
CA GLY A 216 -19.21 21.76 -8.81
C GLY A 216 -18.97 23.13 -8.16
N ASN A 217 -19.53 23.36 -6.98
CA ASN A 217 -19.30 24.59 -6.22
C ASN A 217 -17.82 24.72 -5.79
N PHE A 218 -17.24 23.63 -5.28
CA PHE A 218 -15.83 23.59 -4.90
C PHE A 218 -14.91 23.93 -6.08
N LEU A 219 -15.16 23.35 -7.26
CA LEU A 219 -14.37 23.60 -8.46
C LEU A 219 -14.45 25.04 -8.95
N ARG A 220 -15.64 25.68 -8.86
CA ARG A 220 -15.87 27.04 -9.36
C ARG A 220 -15.47 28.13 -8.38
N SER A 221 -15.29 27.83 -7.09
CA SER A 221 -15.03 28.82 -6.05
C SER A 221 -13.86 28.38 -5.17
N ASP A 222 -14.09 27.54 -4.17
CA ASP A 222 -13.16 27.29 -3.06
C ASP A 222 -11.80 26.71 -3.50
N ARG A 223 -11.75 25.94 -4.62
CA ARG A 223 -10.51 25.47 -5.20
C ARG A 223 -9.68 26.62 -5.79
N LEU A 224 -10.34 27.61 -6.37
CA LEU A 224 -9.66 28.77 -6.98
C LEU A 224 -8.95 29.60 -5.91
N ASP A 225 -9.53 29.71 -4.71
CA ASP A 225 -8.90 30.39 -3.58
C ASP A 225 -7.59 29.70 -3.10
N LEU A 226 -7.40 28.45 -3.46
CA LEU A 226 -6.18 27.67 -3.17
C LEU A 226 -5.24 27.56 -4.36
N LEU A 227 -5.62 28.06 -5.54
CA LEU A 227 -4.88 27.95 -6.79
C LEU A 227 -3.93 29.13 -6.97
N TYR A 228 -2.61 28.87 -6.97
CA TYR A 228 -1.58 29.90 -7.22
C TYR A 228 -0.92 29.77 -8.59
N ASP A 229 -1.19 28.68 -9.30
CA ASP A 229 -0.60 28.34 -10.60
C ASP A 229 -1.71 27.73 -11.45
N GLU A 230 -2.16 28.45 -12.47
CA GLU A 230 -3.27 28.02 -13.34
C GLU A 230 -2.99 26.70 -14.07
N SER A 231 -1.72 26.33 -14.22
CA SER A 231 -1.33 25.05 -14.81
C SER A 231 -1.51 23.85 -13.86
N GLU A 232 -1.74 24.08 -12.56
CA GLU A 232 -1.93 22.99 -11.59
C GLU A 232 -3.29 22.32 -11.77
N GLN A 233 -3.27 21.09 -12.22
CA GLN A 233 -4.47 20.31 -12.52
C GLN A 233 -5.03 19.52 -11.33
N ALA A 234 -4.29 19.44 -10.22
CA ALA A 234 -4.73 18.67 -9.05
C ALA A 234 -6.11 19.16 -8.55
N LEU A 235 -7.01 18.21 -8.30
CA LEU A 235 -8.32 18.50 -7.73
C LEU A 235 -8.20 19.11 -6.31
N PHE A 236 -7.33 18.56 -5.49
CA PHE A 236 -7.15 18.95 -4.10
C PHE A 236 -5.77 19.55 -3.84
N LEU A 237 -5.77 20.83 -3.49
CA LEU A 237 -4.57 21.64 -3.29
C LEU A 237 -4.27 21.83 -1.79
N ASN A 238 -3.00 21.94 -1.46
CA ASN A 238 -2.56 22.38 -0.14
C ASN A 238 -2.47 23.92 -0.07
N ARG A 239 -2.10 24.48 1.09
CA ARG A 239 -1.95 25.93 1.31
C ARG A 239 -0.91 26.61 0.40
N ARG A 240 -0.07 25.84 -0.30
CA ARG A 240 0.95 26.34 -1.22
C ARG A 240 0.50 26.22 -2.68
N GLY A 241 -0.76 25.97 -2.94
CA GLY A 241 -1.31 25.78 -4.27
C GLY A 241 -0.83 24.50 -4.98
N LYS A 242 -0.24 23.55 -4.28
CA LYS A 242 0.26 22.30 -4.86
C LYS A 242 -0.59 21.10 -4.41
N ARG A 243 -0.55 20.03 -5.18
CA ARG A 243 -1.28 18.77 -4.87
C ARG A 243 -1.13 18.34 -3.42
N LEU A 244 -2.25 18.03 -2.76
CA LEU A 244 -2.23 17.53 -1.39
C LEU A 244 -1.66 16.12 -1.33
N THR A 245 -0.78 15.85 -0.36
CA THR A 245 -0.15 14.55 -0.18
C THR A 245 -1.03 13.57 0.60
N ARG A 246 -0.79 12.26 0.44
CA ARG A 246 -1.44 11.22 1.26
C ARG A 246 -1.23 11.45 2.76
N GLN A 247 -0.03 11.84 3.17
CA GLN A 247 0.30 12.13 4.56
C GLN A 247 -0.47 13.36 5.04
N GLY A 248 -0.56 14.42 4.22
CA GLY A 248 -1.33 15.61 4.54
C GLY A 248 -2.80 15.27 4.81
N PHE A 249 -3.46 14.56 3.90
CA PHE A 249 -4.86 14.17 4.11
C PHE A 249 -5.06 13.21 5.29
N TRP A 250 -4.09 12.34 5.56
CA TRP A 250 -4.14 11.48 6.73
C TRP A 250 -4.09 12.30 8.04
N GLN A 251 -3.23 13.31 8.14
CA GLN A 251 -3.16 14.22 9.30
C GLN A 251 -4.46 15.03 9.44
N ILE A 252 -4.99 15.56 8.35
CA ILE A 252 -6.28 16.27 8.30
C ILE A 252 -7.38 15.37 8.86
N THR A 253 -7.50 14.15 8.35
CA THR A 253 -8.52 13.18 8.82
C THR A 253 -8.38 12.89 10.30
N LYS A 254 -7.14 12.73 10.82
CA LYS A 254 -6.89 12.53 12.26
C LYS A 254 -7.31 13.74 13.09
N GLY A 255 -7.02 14.95 12.62
CA GLY A 255 -7.39 16.19 13.29
C GLY A 255 -8.91 16.30 13.45
N TYR A 256 -9.67 16.06 12.39
CA TYR A 256 -11.14 16.05 12.46
C TYR A 256 -11.67 14.91 13.33
N ALA A 257 -11.09 13.72 13.26
CA ALA A 257 -11.46 12.60 14.10
C ALA A 257 -11.26 12.89 15.59
N SER A 258 -10.18 13.59 15.94
CA SER A 258 -9.91 13.99 17.34
C SER A 258 -10.97 14.95 17.83
N ARG A 259 -11.30 16.00 17.07
CA ARG A 259 -12.34 16.97 17.43
C ARG A 259 -13.75 16.35 17.52
N ALA A 260 -14.03 15.37 16.68
CA ALA A 260 -15.30 14.62 16.69
C ALA A 260 -15.39 13.57 17.83
N GLY A 261 -14.38 13.43 18.69
CA GLY A 261 -14.34 12.37 19.71
C GLY A 261 -14.17 10.95 19.14
N LEU A 262 -13.64 10.82 17.92
CA LEU A 262 -13.48 9.56 17.18
C LEU A 262 -12.00 9.14 17.04
N SER A 263 -11.13 9.62 17.91
CA SER A 263 -9.70 9.31 17.90
C SER A 263 -9.42 7.81 17.86
N GLY A 264 -8.42 7.41 17.06
CA GLY A 264 -8.05 5.99 16.91
C GLY A 264 -9.04 5.12 16.15
N LYS A 265 -10.22 5.65 15.79
CA LYS A 265 -11.25 4.93 15.01
C LYS A 265 -11.24 5.32 13.54
N VAL A 266 -11.00 6.60 13.23
CA VAL A 266 -11.10 7.14 11.88
C VAL A 266 -9.75 7.22 11.21
N THR A 267 -9.72 6.69 10.00
CA THR A 267 -8.63 6.81 9.03
C THR A 267 -9.25 6.88 7.63
N PRO A 268 -8.54 7.32 6.59
CA PRO A 268 -9.04 7.20 5.21
C PRO A 268 -9.43 5.77 4.84
N GLN A 269 -8.72 4.78 5.36
CA GLN A 269 -9.06 3.37 5.18
C GLN A 269 -10.40 3.02 5.82
N THR A 270 -10.70 3.54 7.02
CA THR A 270 -11.97 3.31 7.72
C THR A 270 -13.15 3.88 6.91
N LEU A 271 -13.00 5.06 6.30
CA LEU A 271 -14.02 5.65 5.42
C LEU A 271 -14.31 4.76 4.21
N ARG A 272 -13.26 4.25 3.57
CA ARG A 272 -13.38 3.29 2.46
C ARG A 272 -14.05 1.98 2.91
N HIS A 273 -13.73 1.46 4.08
CA HIS A 273 -14.40 0.28 4.64
C HIS A 273 -15.88 0.53 4.90
N SER A 274 -16.22 1.73 5.40
CA SER A 274 -17.62 2.14 5.63
C SER A 274 -18.41 2.21 4.32
N PHE A 275 -17.83 2.76 3.24
CA PHE A 275 -18.43 2.70 1.91
C PHE A 275 -18.71 1.25 1.48
N ALA A 276 -17.71 0.38 1.57
CA ALA A 276 -17.84 -1.02 1.14
C ALA A 276 -18.96 -1.74 1.92
N ARG A 277 -19.00 -1.55 3.24
CA ARG A 277 -20.04 -2.13 4.10
C ARG A 277 -21.42 -1.62 3.74
N ARG A 278 -21.58 -0.31 3.59
CA ARG A 278 -22.87 0.32 3.23
C ARG A 278 -23.37 -0.18 1.88
N LYS A 279 -22.49 -0.30 0.86
CA LYS A 279 -22.89 -0.83 -0.46
C LYS A 279 -23.40 -2.27 -0.36
N LEU A 280 -22.74 -3.14 0.41
CA LEU A 280 -23.23 -4.51 0.63
C LEU A 280 -24.55 -4.55 1.40
N GLN A 281 -24.74 -3.69 2.41
CA GLN A 281 -26.01 -3.58 3.15
C GLN A 281 -27.16 -3.11 2.26
N ASN A 282 -26.85 -2.30 1.24
CA ASN A 282 -27.81 -1.84 0.23
C ASN A 282 -27.96 -2.83 -0.94
N GLY A 283 -27.53 -4.08 -0.80
CA GLY A 283 -27.76 -5.12 -1.79
C GLY A 283 -26.80 -5.15 -2.98
N VAL A 284 -25.73 -4.35 -2.98
CA VAL A 284 -24.75 -4.39 -4.06
C VAL A 284 -23.99 -5.73 -4.02
N GLU A 285 -23.96 -6.42 -5.17
CA GLU A 285 -23.27 -7.69 -5.32
C GLU A 285 -21.76 -7.59 -5.10
N LEU A 286 -21.16 -8.66 -4.55
CA LEU A 286 -19.74 -8.69 -4.18
C LEU A 286 -18.81 -8.42 -5.37
N ASN A 287 -19.14 -8.94 -6.55
CA ASN A 287 -18.37 -8.72 -7.79
C ASN A 287 -18.47 -7.26 -8.27
N GLN A 288 -19.65 -6.65 -8.12
CA GLN A 288 -19.82 -5.24 -8.43
C GLN A 288 -19.04 -4.35 -7.45
N LEU A 289 -19.08 -4.67 -6.15
CA LEU A 289 -18.30 -3.97 -5.14
C LEU A 289 -16.79 -4.13 -5.39
N GLN A 290 -16.33 -5.31 -5.81
CA GLN A 290 -14.93 -5.53 -6.19
C GLN A 290 -14.50 -4.56 -7.29
N ARG A 291 -15.32 -4.41 -8.34
CA ARG A 291 -15.05 -3.46 -9.45
C ARG A 291 -15.01 -2.01 -8.96
N LEU A 292 -16.00 -1.59 -8.17
CA LEU A 292 -16.05 -0.24 -7.59
C LEU A 292 -14.80 0.07 -6.76
N LEU A 293 -14.35 -0.87 -5.93
CA LEU A 293 -13.16 -0.73 -5.10
C LEU A 293 -11.83 -0.90 -5.87
N GLY A 294 -11.85 -1.44 -7.08
CA GLY A 294 -10.64 -1.76 -7.84
C GLY A 294 -9.77 -2.80 -7.14
N HIS A 295 -10.37 -3.85 -6.59
CA HIS A 295 -9.64 -4.97 -5.99
C HIS A 295 -9.29 -5.99 -7.06
N ALA A 296 -8.01 -6.33 -7.19
CA ALA A 296 -7.54 -7.36 -8.13
C ALA A 296 -8.13 -8.74 -7.80
N TYR A 297 -8.28 -9.06 -6.50
CA TYR A 297 -8.78 -10.36 -6.04
C TYR A 297 -10.07 -10.20 -5.23
N ILE A 298 -11.04 -11.06 -5.50
CA ILE A 298 -12.34 -11.10 -4.79
C ILE A 298 -12.17 -11.37 -3.29
N SER A 299 -11.12 -12.10 -2.89
CA SER A 299 -10.77 -12.35 -1.49
C SER A 299 -10.61 -11.07 -0.67
N SER A 300 -10.09 -10.01 -1.29
CA SER A 300 -9.95 -8.67 -0.66
C SER A 300 -11.30 -7.99 -0.41
N THR A 301 -12.36 -8.41 -1.11
CA THR A 301 -13.72 -7.87 -0.95
C THR A 301 -14.56 -8.75 -0.02
N ARG A 302 -14.30 -10.06 0.04
CA ARG A 302 -15.02 -10.99 0.93
C ARG A 302 -14.93 -10.62 2.40
N ILE A 303 -13.90 -9.91 2.81
CA ILE A 303 -13.72 -9.45 4.21
C ILE A 303 -14.88 -8.57 4.69
N TYR A 304 -15.60 -7.90 3.80
CA TYR A 304 -16.74 -7.03 4.14
C TYR A 304 -18.06 -7.79 4.35
N LYS A 305 -18.16 -9.06 3.94
CA LYS A 305 -19.32 -9.93 4.21
C LYS A 305 -19.37 -10.43 5.67
N GLN A 306 -18.25 -10.39 6.38
CA GLN A 306 -18.22 -10.85 7.75
C GLN A 306 -19.06 -9.94 8.66
N PRO A 307 -19.85 -10.48 9.58
CA PRO A 307 -20.56 -9.67 10.56
C PRO A 307 -19.56 -8.83 11.37
N ALA A 308 -19.95 -7.62 11.75
CA ALA A 308 -19.13 -6.82 12.65
C ALA A 308 -18.87 -7.66 13.93
N PRO A 309 -17.67 -7.63 14.50
CA PRO A 309 -17.44 -8.30 15.78
C PRO A 309 -18.47 -7.78 16.78
N ARG A 310 -19.17 -8.70 17.44
CA ARG A 310 -20.11 -8.35 18.53
C ARG A 310 -19.32 -7.51 19.52
N ARG A 311 -19.86 -6.32 19.85
CA ARG A 311 -19.34 -5.54 20.97
C ARG A 311 -19.59 -6.36 22.24
N GLY A 312 -18.52 -6.90 22.84
CA GLY A 312 -18.57 -7.35 24.21
C GLY A 312 -18.54 -6.12 25.12
#